data_cc3fcaa72a0d3f1452c91eeba84bed58
#
_entry.id   cc3fcaa72a0d3f1452c91eeba84bed58
#
_cell.length_a   1.000
_cell.length_b   1.000
_cell.length_c   1.000
_cell.angle_alpha   90.00
_cell.angle_beta   90.00
_cell.angle_gamma   90.00
#
_symmetry.space_group_name_H-M   'P 1'
#
loop_
_entity.id
_entity.type
_entity.pdbx_description
1 polymer ?
#
loop_
_entity_poly.entity_id
_entity_poly.type
_entity_poly.pdbx_seq_one_letter_code
_entity_poly.pdbx_strand_id
1 'polypeptide(L)'
;MKSASLSGSLRGNVGKKDAVSLRKSGSVPGVLYGDGNRTHFSVDEIKLSKLVVNPDVFAIDMDIDGTVTKCIIQDVQFHPVTDRIVHVDLLKIIEGKQVRVNLPLRSQGTAAGVRAGGRMETLFRRVPVQGLFENLPDAINADVSALNIGDNLRVSDLDIEGCNILLNDSVLLFACKRTRAAMSLDSETEGAEEGAEGAEAAAAEGDKPAAEGDKKEGDDKKPADKKAPEEKK
;
A
#
# COMPACT_ATOMS: atom_id res chain seq x y z
N MET A 1 18.25 -1.81 -12.30
CA MET A 1 17.03 -1.02 -12.58
C MET A 1 16.62 -1.11 -14.04
N LYS A 2 15.32 -1.06 -14.33
CA LYS A 2 14.75 -1.02 -15.68
C LYS A 2 15.01 0.35 -16.31
N SER A 3 15.33 0.40 -17.62
CA SER A 3 15.51 1.65 -18.35
C SER A 3 14.28 2.00 -19.19
N ALA A 4 13.99 3.27 -19.33
CA ALA A 4 12.92 3.79 -20.17
C ALA A 4 13.39 5.08 -20.86
N SER A 5 12.97 5.31 -22.10
CA SER A 5 13.30 6.54 -22.83
C SER A 5 12.12 7.51 -22.82
N LEU A 6 12.39 8.78 -22.62
CA LEU A 6 11.40 9.86 -22.60
C LEU A 6 11.94 11.06 -23.39
N SER A 7 11.16 11.58 -24.32
CA SER A 7 11.52 12.76 -25.10
C SER A 7 10.75 13.98 -24.61
N GLY A 8 11.42 15.10 -24.46
CA GLY A 8 10.84 16.37 -24.06
C GLY A 8 11.45 17.54 -24.81
N SER A 9 10.83 18.69 -24.70
CA SER A 9 11.29 19.96 -25.27
C SER A 9 11.66 20.95 -24.16
N LEU A 10 12.67 21.77 -24.41
CA LEU A 10 13.07 22.82 -23.48
C LEU A 10 12.00 23.90 -23.40
N ARG A 11 11.75 24.42 -22.19
CA ARG A 11 10.84 25.53 -21.96
C ARG A 11 11.59 26.83 -21.79
N GLY A 12 11.34 27.79 -22.69
CA GLY A 12 11.87 29.16 -22.56
C GLY A 12 11.06 30.02 -21.58
N ASN A 13 9.75 29.83 -21.56
CA ASN A 13 8.86 30.59 -20.69
C ASN A 13 8.44 29.79 -19.45
N VAL A 14 8.71 30.33 -18.27
CA VAL A 14 8.37 29.70 -16.99
C VAL A 14 7.34 30.57 -16.28
N GLY A 15 6.08 30.16 -16.31
CA GLY A 15 5.03 30.91 -15.68
C GLY A 15 3.68 30.18 -15.59
N LYS A 16 2.74 30.76 -14.82
CA LYS A 16 1.42 30.17 -14.58
C LYS A 16 0.60 30.02 -15.88
N LYS A 17 0.61 31.06 -16.73
CA LYS A 17 -0.18 31.05 -17.99
C LYS A 17 0.35 30.00 -18.96
N ASP A 18 1.66 29.90 -19.11
CA ASP A 18 2.34 28.94 -19.95
C ASP A 18 2.09 27.50 -19.46
N ALA A 19 2.26 27.23 -18.18
CA ALA A 19 1.99 25.91 -17.59
C ALA A 19 0.53 25.46 -17.80
N VAL A 20 -0.45 26.38 -17.72
CA VAL A 20 -1.86 26.07 -18.01
C VAL A 20 -2.07 25.78 -19.51
N SER A 21 -1.41 26.51 -20.39
CA SER A 21 -1.48 26.27 -21.84
C SER A 21 -0.92 24.91 -22.21
N LEU A 22 0.24 24.53 -21.68
CA LEU A 22 0.87 23.23 -21.90
C LEU A 22 -0.01 22.07 -21.44
N ARG A 23 -0.63 22.17 -20.23
CA ARG A 23 -1.51 21.11 -19.74
C ARG A 23 -2.78 20.97 -20.59
N LYS A 24 -3.28 22.07 -21.16
CA LYS A 24 -4.41 22.04 -22.11
C LYS A 24 -4.04 21.38 -23.44
N SER A 25 -2.78 21.49 -23.89
CA SER A 25 -2.29 20.82 -25.10
C SER A 25 -1.88 19.35 -24.86
N GLY A 26 -2.05 18.81 -23.63
CA GLY A 26 -1.69 17.42 -23.30
C GLY A 26 -0.20 17.23 -22.96
N SER A 27 0.52 18.32 -22.64
CA SER A 27 1.91 18.29 -22.23
C SER A 27 2.03 18.60 -20.74
N VAL A 28 2.93 17.91 -20.04
CA VAL A 28 3.21 18.09 -18.62
C VAL A 28 4.50 18.89 -18.47
N PRO A 29 4.48 20.02 -17.73
CA PRO A 29 5.69 20.73 -17.36
C PRO A 29 6.48 19.95 -16.32
N GLY A 30 7.80 19.96 -16.40
CA GLY A 30 8.69 19.32 -15.45
C GLY A 30 9.98 20.12 -15.22
N VAL A 31 10.71 19.70 -14.20
CA VAL A 31 12.02 20.26 -13.84
C VAL A 31 13.02 19.11 -13.69
N LEU A 32 14.17 19.24 -14.35
CA LEU A 32 15.32 18.37 -14.18
C LEU A 32 16.36 19.09 -13.35
N TYR A 33 16.80 18.50 -12.25
CA TYR A 33 17.81 19.04 -11.35
C TYR A 33 18.78 17.96 -10.86
N GLY A 34 19.87 18.34 -10.21
CA GLY A 34 20.85 17.42 -9.60
C GLY A 34 22.31 17.86 -9.77
N ASP A 35 22.60 18.69 -10.77
CA ASP A 35 23.95 19.14 -11.11
C ASP A 35 24.16 20.65 -10.82
N GLY A 36 23.39 21.21 -9.88
CA GLY A 36 23.39 22.65 -9.62
C GLY A 36 22.55 23.46 -10.61
N ASN A 37 22.34 22.99 -11.81
CA ASN A 37 21.51 23.62 -12.82
C ASN A 37 20.08 23.04 -12.79
N ARG A 38 19.11 23.91 -13.06
CA ARG A 38 17.69 23.53 -13.18
C ARG A 38 17.29 23.72 -14.64
N THR A 39 16.87 22.66 -15.27
CA THR A 39 16.38 22.68 -16.65
C THR A 39 14.87 22.49 -16.64
N HIS A 40 14.13 23.46 -17.17
CA HIS A 40 12.69 23.36 -17.31
C HIS A 40 12.36 22.74 -18.67
N PHE A 41 11.52 21.72 -18.65
CA PHE A 41 11.12 20.98 -19.84
C PHE A 41 9.63 20.72 -19.88
N SER A 42 9.13 20.28 -21.00
CA SER A 42 7.77 19.77 -21.16
C SER A 42 7.80 18.39 -21.84
N VAL A 43 6.92 17.51 -21.42
CA VAL A 43 6.82 16.12 -21.88
C VAL A 43 5.39 15.79 -22.20
N ASP A 44 5.15 14.88 -23.13
CA ASP A 44 3.84 14.31 -23.45
C ASP A 44 3.26 13.56 -22.24
N GLU A 45 2.03 13.93 -21.84
CA GLU A 45 1.31 13.33 -20.71
C GLU A 45 1.11 11.81 -20.87
N ILE A 46 0.82 11.35 -22.10
CA ILE A 46 0.54 9.93 -22.35
C ILE A 46 1.81 9.07 -22.14
N LYS A 47 2.96 9.55 -22.62
CA LYS A 47 4.24 8.84 -22.45
C LYS A 47 4.65 8.81 -20.98
N LEU A 48 4.53 9.94 -20.29
CA LEU A 48 4.86 10.05 -18.87
C LEU A 48 3.94 9.21 -18.01
N SER A 49 2.63 9.20 -18.28
CA SER A 49 1.64 8.42 -17.54
C SER A 49 1.95 6.92 -17.55
N LYS A 50 2.40 6.37 -18.67
CA LYS A 50 2.79 4.95 -18.75
C LYS A 50 3.93 4.58 -17.80
N LEU A 51 4.86 5.50 -17.54
CA LEU A 51 5.98 5.29 -16.61
C LEU A 51 5.54 5.44 -15.16
N VAL A 52 4.68 6.42 -14.88
CA VAL A 52 4.24 6.75 -13.52
C VAL A 52 3.25 5.74 -12.97
N VAL A 53 2.38 5.14 -13.81
CA VAL A 53 1.41 4.11 -13.41
C VAL A 53 2.10 2.82 -12.96
N ASN A 54 3.25 2.50 -13.53
CA ASN A 54 4.03 1.35 -13.09
C ASN A 54 4.59 1.58 -11.67
N PRO A 55 4.44 0.62 -10.76
CA PRO A 55 4.99 0.74 -9.41
C PRO A 55 6.52 0.72 -9.36
N ASP A 56 7.16 0.13 -10.37
CA ASP A 56 8.62 -0.03 -10.44
C ASP A 56 9.32 1.32 -10.61
N VAL A 57 10.55 1.39 -10.13
CA VAL A 57 11.41 2.55 -10.35
C VAL A 57 12.19 2.36 -11.66
N PHE A 58 12.13 3.36 -12.52
CA PHE A 58 12.81 3.37 -13.81
C PHE A 58 13.97 4.36 -13.82
N ALA A 59 15.07 3.93 -14.42
CA ALA A 59 16.09 4.84 -14.93
C ALA A 59 15.59 5.44 -16.25
N ILE A 60 15.37 6.73 -16.30
CA ILE A 60 14.81 7.40 -17.48
C ILE A 60 15.94 8.05 -18.25
N ASP A 61 16.11 7.65 -19.51
CA ASP A 61 16.95 8.35 -20.47
C ASP A 61 16.13 9.50 -21.06
N MET A 62 16.30 10.69 -20.49
CA MET A 62 15.57 11.89 -20.86
C MET A 62 16.31 12.59 -21.99
N ASP A 63 15.69 12.67 -23.17
CA ASP A 63 16.17 13.44 -24.30
C ASP A 63 15.52 14.83 -24.31
N ILE A 64 16.31 15.87 -24.11
CA ILE A 64 15.88 17.27 -24.17
C ILE A 64 16.65 17.93 -25.31
N ASP A 65 15.98 18.22 -26.41
CA ASP A 65 16.54 18.88 -27.60
C ASP A 65 17.90 18.26 -28.09
N GLY A 66 17.97 16.91 -28.09
CA GLY A 66 19.15 16.17 -28.52
C GLY A 66 20.19 15.88 -27.42
N THR A 67 19.94 16.33 -26.17
CA THR A 67 20.81 16.00 -25.05
C THR A 67 20.17 14.90 -24.19
N VAL A 68 20.76 13.71 -24.24
CA VAL A 68 20.29 12.58 -23.44
C VAL A 68 20.91 12.61 -22.05
N THR A 69 20.06 12.61 -21.02
CA THR A 69 20.48 12.65 -19.62
C THR A 69 19.77 11.53 -18.83
N LYS A 70 20.53 10.73 -18.09
CA LYS A 70 19.96 9.72 -17.19
C LYS A 70 19.37 10.39 -15.94
N CYS A 71 18.12 10.09 -15.65
CA CYS A 71 17.41 10.66 -14.50
C CYS A 71 16.43 9.66 -13.88
N ILE A 72 15.97 9.99 -12.67
CA ILE A 72 14.95 9.25 -11.93
C ILE A 72 13.80 10.19 -11.62
N ILE A 73 12.57 9.66 -11.58
CA ILE A 73 11.41 10.40 -11.08
C ILE A 73 11.56 10.55 -9.57
N GLN A 74 11.65 11.79 -9.09
CA GLN A 74 11.73 12.10 -7.67
C GLN A 74 10.35 12.32 -7.09
N ASP A 75 9.54 13.16 -7.76
CA ASP A 75 8.18 13.45 -7.34
C ASP A 75 7.26 13.67 -8.55
N VAL A 76 5.97 13.37 -8.37
CA VAL A 76 4.93 13.58 -9.36
C VAL A 76 3.72 14.19 -8.67
N GLN A 77 3.30 15.33 -9.17
CA GLN A 77 2.10 16.00 -8.69
C GLN A 77 0.89 15.65 -9.56
N PHE A 78 -0.18 15.20 -8.92
CA PHE A 78 -1.44 14.85 -9.57
C PHE A 78 -2.52 15.90 -9.30
N HIS A 79 -3.45 16.01 -10.21
CA HIS A 79 -4.65 16.82 -10.01
C HIS A 79 -5.62 16.07 -9.10
N PRO A 80 -6.12 16.68 -7.99
CA PRO A 80 -6.85 15.98 -6.93
C PRO A 80 -8.20 15.38 -7.34
N VAL A 81 -8.77 15.79 -8.48
CA VAL A 81 -10.08 15.32 -8.96
C VAL A 81 -9.97 14.45 -10.20
N THR A 82 -9.02 14.74 -11.10
CA THR A 82 -8.92 14.08 -12.41
C THR A 82 -7.77 13.11 -12.51
N ASP A 83 -6.91 13.02 -11.47
CA ASP A 83 -5.70 12.20 -11.40
C ASP A 83 -4.71 12.42 -12.57
N ARG A 84 -4.91 13.50 -13.35
CA ARG A 84 -3.97 13.88 -14.41
C ARG A 84 -2.68 14.41 -13.81
N ILE A 85 -1.56 14.13 -14.48
CA ILE A 85 -0.26 14.62 -14.02
C ILE A 85 -0.17 16.13 -14.26
N VAL A 86 0.10 16.86 -13.19
CA VAL A 86 0.23 18.33 -13.19
C VAL A 86 1.68 18.77 -13.34
N HIS A 87 2.61 18.07 -12.69
CA HIS A 87 4.03 18.38 -12.68
C HIS A 87 4.87 17.13 -12.44
N VAL A 88 6.09 17.09 -12.96
CA VAL A 88 7.05 16.03 -12.71
C VAL A 88 8.41 16.62 -12.35
N ASP A 89 9.01 16.06 -11.32
CA ASP A 89 10.35 16.40 -10.85
C ASP A 89 11.28 15.23 -11.17
N LEU A 90 12.31 15.52 -11.98
CA LEU A 90 13.32 14.55 -12.35
C LEU A 90 14.66 14.91 -11.68
N LEU A 91 15.30 13.91 -11.10
CA LEU A 91 16.64 14.03 -10.54
C LEU A 91 17.65 13.41 -11.48
N LYS A 92 18.64 14.20 -11.92
CA LYS A 92 19.76 13.72 -12.73
C LYS A 92 20.63 12.77 -11.92
N ILE A 93 20.93 11.62 -12.49
CA ILE A 93 21.85 10.65 -11.91
C ILE A 93 23.28 11.11 -12.20
N ILE A 94 24.07 11.23 -11.15
CA ILE A 94 25.50 11.54 -11.21
C ILE A 94 26.23 10.33 -10.64
N GLU A 95 27.18 9.80 -11.38
CA GLU A 95 28.03 8.69 -10.94
C GLU A 95 28.73 9.00 -9.61
N GLY A 96 28.76 8.03 -8.71
CA GLY A 96 29.37 8.19 -7.38
C GLY A 96 28.56 9.00 -6.35
N LYS A 97 27.40 9.55 -6.71
CA LYS A 97 26.53 10.28 -5.79
C LYS A 97 25.40 9.41 -5.30
N GLN A 98 25.17 9.43 -3.99
CA GLN A 98 24.03 8.73 -3.41
C GLN A 98 22.72 9.41 -3.80
N VAL A 99 21.73 8.59 -4.16
CA VAL A 99 20.39 9.01 -4.56
C VAL A 99 19.38 8.46 -3.56
N ARG A 100 18.39 9.29 -3.21
CA ARG A 100 17.25 8.87 -2.41
C ARG A 100 16.10 8.51 -3.34
N VAL A 101 15.58 7.30 -3.22
CA VAL A 101 14.49 6.78 -4.06
C VAL A 101 13.49 6.02 -3.21
N ASN A 102 12.21 6.12 -3.55
CA ASN A 102 11.15 5.36 -2.92
C ASN A 102 10.94 4.05 -3.70
N LEU A 103 11.50 2.94 -3.19
CA LEU A 103 11.39 1.63 -3.82
C LEU A 103 10.06 0.95 -3.45
N PRO A 104 9.41 0.25 -4.39
CA PRO A 104 8.21 -0.51 -4.09
C PRO A 104 8.55 -1.73 -3.24
N LEU A 105 7.74 -1.97 -2.22
CA LEU A 105 7.82 -3.14 -1.35
C LEU A 105 6.86 -4.21 -1.86
N ARG A 106 7.37 -5.42 -2.10
CA ARG A 106 6.59 -6.57 -2.57
C ARG A 106 6.70 -7.70 -1.56
N SER A 107 5.57 -8.30 -1.22
CA SER A 107 5.53 -9.54 -0.44
C SER A 107 5.86 -10.73 -1.33
N GLN A 108 6.79 -11.58 -0.90
CA GLN A 108 7.11 -12.84 -1.53
C GLN A 108 6.53 -13.98 -0.69
N GLY A 109 5.84 -14.92 -1.36
CA GLY A 109 5.19 -16.04 -0.69
C GLY A 109 3.79 -15.72 -0.15
N THR A 110 3.20 -16.65 0.58
CA THR A 110 1.89 -16.53 1.25
C THR A 110 2.09 -16.78 2.74
N ALA A 111 1.74 -15.84 3.58
CA ALA A 111 1.89 -15.95 5.03
C ALA A 111 1.09 -17.15 5.58
N ALA A 112 1.71 -17.90 6.51
CA ALA A 112 1.06 -19.00 7.21
C ALA A 112 -0.20 -18.54 7.94
N GLY A 113 -0.16 -17.33 8.53
CA GLY A 113 -1.31 -16.70 9.19
C GLY A 113 -2.48 -16.40 8.26
N VAL A 114 -2.24 -16.11 6.97
CA VAL A 114 -3.31 -15.93 5.99
C VAL A 114 -4.00 -17.25 5.68
N ARG A 115 -3.23 -18.36 5.60
CA ARG A 115 -3.78 -19.71 5.42
C ARG A 115 -4.64 -20.13 6.62
N ALA A 116 -4.29 -19.66 7.83
CA ALA A 116 -5.04 -19.91 9.05
C ALA A 116 -6.23 -18.93 9.26
N GLY A 117 -6.62 -18.16 8.21
CA GLY A 117 -7.78 -17.26 8.28
C GLY A 117 -7.47 -15.84 8.74
N GLY A 118 -6.20 -15.48 8.94
CA GLY A 118 -5.74 -14.11 9.17
C GLY A 118 -5.81 -13.24 7.91
N ARG A 119 -5.67 -11.93 8.11
CA ARG A 119 -5.57 -10.95 7.01
C ARG A 119 -4.23 -10.26 7.05
N MET A 120 -3.48 -10.32 5.94
CA MET A 120 -2.26 -9.55 5.79
C MET A 120 -2.59 -8.10 5.42
N GLU A 121 -2.02 -7.16 6.16
CA GLU A 121 -2.11 -5.74 5.93
C GLU A 121 -0.74 -5.19 5.55
N THR A 122 -0.67 -4.46 4.44
CA THR A 122 0.53 -3.75 4.00
C THR A 122 0.44 -2.31 4.48
N LEU A 123 1.29 -1.93 5.43
CA LEU A 123 1.31 -0.58 5.98
C LEU A 123 2.10 0.37 5.06
N PHE A 124 3.20 -0.09 4.51
CA PHE A 124 4.03 0.68 3.58
C PHE A 124 4.13 -0.05 2.24
N ARG A 125 3.71 0.63 1.17
CA ARG A 125 3.85 0.12 -0.21
C ARG A 125 5.15 0.54 -0.87
N ARG A 126 5.76 1.61 -0.38
CA ARG A 126 7.04 2.15 -0.84
C ARG A 126 7.91 2.49 0.35
N VAL A 127 9.18 2.17 0.26
CA VAL A 127 10.18 2.41 1.31
C VAL A 127 11.21 3.38 0.77
N PRO A 128 11.48 4.51 1.45
CA PRO A 128 12.54 5.43 1.07
C PRO A 128 13.90 4.82 1.38
N VAL A 129 14.72 4.66 0.34
CA VAL A 129 16.05 4.07 0.41
C VAL A 129 17.06 5.05 -0.16
N GLN A 130 18.24 5.10 0.43
CA GLN A 130 19.38 5.90 -0.02
C GLN A 130 20.54 4.98 -0.36
N GLY A 131 21.07 5.11 -1.55
CA GLY A 131 22.20 4.32 -2.01
C GLY A 131 22.80 4.85 -3.31
N LEU A 132 23.85 4.19 -3.77
CA LEU A 132 24.40 4.42 -5.10
C LEU A 132 23.41 3.85 -6.13
N PHE A 133 23.25 4.56 -7.23
CA PHE A 133 22.32 4.15 -8.29
C PHE A 133 22.56 2.71 -8.80
N GLU A 134 23.81 2.30 -8.87
CA GLU A 134 24.22 0.97 -9.35
C GLU A 134 23.74 -0.17 -8.42
N ASN A 135 23.68 0.10 -7.12
CA ASN A 135 23.31 -0.89 -6.10
C ASN A 135 21.81 -0.91 -5.80
N LEU A 136 21.02 0.02 -6.36
CA LEU A 136 19.60 0.11 -6.10
C LEU A 136 18.82 -1.02 -6.83
N PRO A 137 18.08 -1.88 -6.12
CA PRO A 137 17.21 -2.88 -6.74
C PRO A 137 15.96 -2.25 -7.37
N ASP A 138 15.28 -2.98 -8.26
CA ASP A 138 14.02 -2.54 -8.87
C ASP A 138 12.86 -2.52 -7.87
N ALA A 139 12.86 -3.45 -6.92
CA ALA A 139 11.87 -3.62 -5.87
C ALA A 139 12.50 -4.29 -4.64
N ILE A 140 11.95 -4.02 -3.48
CA ILE A 140 12.30 -4.71 -2.23
C ILE A 140 11.37 -5.90 -2.09
N ASN A 141 11.92 -7.12 -2.10
CA ASN A 141 11.16 -8.33 -1.89
C ASN A 141 11.28 -8.76 -0.42
N ALA A 142 10.15 -8.81 0.28
CA ALA A 142 10.07 -9.25 1.66
C ALA A 142 9.41 -10.62 1.73
N ASP A 143 10.09 -11.61 2.31
CA ASP A 143 9.50 -12.92 2.54
C ASP A 143 8.52 -12.86 3.72
N VAL A 144 7.27 -13.18 3.43
CA VAL A 144 6.19 -13.19 4.42
C VAL A 144 5.72 -14.60 4.76
N SER A 145 6.35 -15.64 4.21
CA SER A 145 5.92 -17.04 4.33
C SER A 145 5.86 -17.54 5.76
N ALA A 146 6.76 -17.06 6.62
CA ALA A 146 6.88 -17.47 8.02
C ALA A 146 5.93 -16.71 8.98
N LEU A 147 5.21 -15.68 8.50
CA LEU A 147 4.37 -14.85 9.37
C LEU A 147 3.10 -15.59 9.79
N ASN A 148 2.89 -15.73 11.11
CA ASN A 148 1.67 -16.25 11.73
C ASN A 148 0.67 -15.13 12.02
N ILE A 149 -0.51 -15.51 12.51
CA ILE A 149 -1.51 -14.55 12.97
C ILE A 149 -0.97 -13.78 14.19
N GLY A 150 -0.92 -12.46 14.09
CA GLY A 150 -0.38 -11.56 15.13
C GLY A 150 1.07 -11.15 14.89
N ASP A 151 1.79 -11.80 13.98
CA ASP A 151 3.16 -11.45 13.65
C ASP A 151 3.23 -10.22 12.73
N ASN A 152 4.36 -9.51 12.85
CA ASN A 152 4.64 -8.31 12.09
C ASN A 152 6.06 -8.37 11.53
N LEU A 153 6.22 -7.92 10.29
CA LEU A 153 7.53 -7.70 9.68
C LEU A 153 7.93 -6.24 9.84
N ARG A 154 9.12 -5.99 10.36
CA ARG A 154 9.67 -4.66 10.59
C ARG A 154 10.75 -4.31 9.59
N VAL A 155 11.16 -3.04 9.59
CA VAL A 155 12.29 -2.55 8.79
C VAL A 155 13.60 -3.25 9.18
N SER A 156 13.80 -3.55 10.48
CA SER A 156 14.96 -4.29 11.00
C SER A 156 15.16 -5.68 10.38
N ASP A 157 14.08 -6.27 9.87
CA ASP A 157 14.08 -7.62 9.30
C ASP A 157 14.37 -7.62 7.78
N LEU A 158 14.59 -6.44 7.20
CA LEU A 158 14.92 -6.24 5.79
C LEU A 158 16.39 -5.85 5.64
N ASP A 159 17.15 -6.71 5.00
CA ASP A 159 18.51 -6.40 4.59
C ASP A 159 18.56 -6.12 3.08
N ILE A 160 19.06 -4.95 2.72
CA ILE A 160 19.27 -4.54 1.33
C ILE A 160 20.76 -4.26 1.14
N GLU A 161 21.43 -5.06 0.33
CA GLU A 161 22.86 -4.92 0.06
C GLU A 161 23.20 -3.55 -0.55
N GLY A 162 24.11 -2.82 0.08
CA GLY A 162 24.64 -1.56 -0.43
C GLY A 162 23.70 -0.34 -0.37
N CYS A 163 22.58 -0.44 0.34
CA CYS A 163 21.59 0.63 0.48
C CYS A 163 21.15 0.81 1.94
N ASN A 164 20.92 2.07 2.31
CA ASN A 164 20.41 2.43 3.64
C ASN A 164 18.92 2.75 3.57
N ILE A 165 18.10 2.11 4.41
CA ILE A 165 16.69 2.44 4.57
C ILE A 165 16.58 3.70 5.45
N LEU A 166 15.80 4.68 5.01
CA LEU A 166 15.61 5.96 5.72
C LEU A 166 14.45 5.93 6.73
N LEU A 167 13.88 4.76 7.00
CA LEU A 167 12.85 4.56 8.03
C LEU A 167 13.50 4.06 9.31
N ASN A 168 12.83 4.30 10.46
CA ASN A 168 13.25 3.72 11.72
C ASN A 168 13.07 2.19 11.71
N ASP A 169 13.98 1.46 12.34
CA ASP A 169 13.98 -0.01 12.42
C ASP A 169 12.70 -0.57 13.05
N SER A 170 12.06 0.18 13.95
CA SER A 170 10.81 -0.21 14.61
C SER A 170 9.55 -0.10 13.74
N VAL A 171 9.64 0.46 12.53
CA VAL A 171 8.49 0.66 11.66
C VAL A 171 8.01 -0.69 11.11
N LEU A 172 6.70 -0.92 11.22
CA LEU A 172 6.05 -2.12 10.70
C LEU A 172 5.76 -1.95 9.20
N LEU A 173 6.13 -2.94 8.41
CA LEU A 173 5.92 -2.97 6.95
C LEU A 173 4.72 -3.83 6.58
N PHE A 174 4.68 -5.05 7.12
CA PHE A 174 3.58 -5.97 6.98
C PHE A 174 3.11 -6.42 8.37
N ALA A 175 1.81 -6.60 8.51
CA ALA A 175 1.19 -7.15 9.71
C ALA A 175 0.15 -8.20 9.33
N CYS A 176 0.15 -9.34 10.03
CA CYS A 176 -0.87 -10.35 9.86
C CYS A 176 -1.89 -10.22 10.99
N LYS A 177 -3.04 -9.59 10.70
CA LYS A 177 -4.10 -9.35 11.70
C LYS A 177 -5.08 -10.52 11.76
N ARG A 178 -5.56 -10.77 12.96
CA ARG A 178 -6.63 -11.74 13.19
C ARG A 178 -7.96 -11.20 12.62
N THR A 179 -8.69 -12.02 11.90
CA THR A 179 -10.04 -11.69 11.40
C THR A 179 -11.11 -12.19 12.37
N ARG A 180 -12.33 -11.65 12.26
CA ARG A 180 -13.46 -12.15 13.06
C ARG A 180 -13.76 -13.63 12.78
N ALA A 181 -13.58 -14.08 11.54
CA ALA A 181 -13.74 -15.48 11.16
C ALA A 181 -12.68 -16.40 11.81
N ALA A 182 -11.43 -15.95 11.94
CA ALA A 182 -10.39 -16.68 12.67
C ALA A 182 -10.67 -16.74 14.18
N MET A 183 -11.30 -15.69 14.75
CA MET A 183 -11.73 -15.71 16.16
C MET A 183 -12.82 -16.72 16.44
N SER A 184 -13.75 -16.94 15.50
CA SER A 184 -14.83 -17.92 15.69
C SER A 184 -14.34 -19.37 15.57
N LEU A 185 -13.34 -19.63 14.70
CA LEU A 185 -12.72 -20.96 14.58
C LEU A 185 -11.93 -21.35 15.83
N ASP A 186 -11.18 -20.42 16.42
CA ASP A 186 -10.44 -20.69 17.67
C ASP A 186 -11.38 -20.90 18.87
N SER A 187 -12.47 -20.14 18.93
CA SER A 187 -13.47 -20.34 20.01
C SER A 187 -14.23 -21.66 19.88
N GLU A 188 -14.39 -22.19 18.67
CA GLU A 188 -14.95 -23.52 18.45
C GLU A 188 -13.95 -24.66 18.78
N THR A 189 -12.65 -24.43 18.56
CA THR A 189 -11.60 -25.40 18.94
C THR A 189 -11.32 -25.42 20.44
N GLU A 190 -11.27 -24.25 21.10
CA GLU A 190 -11.13 -24.21 22.57
C GLU A 190 -12.38 -24.77 23.29
N GLY A 191 -13.58 -24.54 22.76
CA GLY A 191 -14.82 -25.13 23.29
C GLY A 191 -14.94 -26.64 23.07
N ALA A 192 -14.19 -27.21 22.09
CA ALA A 192 -14.17 -28.65 21.84
C ALA A 192 -13.14 -29.40 22.71
N GLU A 193 -12.04 -28.73 23.12
CA GLU A 193 -11.05 -29.33 24.04
C GLU A 193 -11.53 -29.30 25.50
N GLU A 194 -12.22 -28.25 25.97
CA GLU A 194 -12.83 -28.26 27.30
C GLU A 194 -14.03 -29.20 27.40
N GLY A 195 -14.71 -29.54 26.30
CA GLY A 195 -15.77 -30.52 26.24
C GLY A 195 -15.35 -31.99 26.31
N ALA A 196 -14.07 -32.28 25.98
CA ALA A 196 -13.54 -33.64 25.98
C ALA A 196 -12.95 -34.09 27.34
N GLU A 197 -12.49 -33.18 28.19
CA GLU A 197 -12.02 -33.50 29.56
C GLU A 197 -13.13 -33.62 30.60
N GLY A 198 -14.37 -33.16 30.31
CA GLY A 198 -15.54 -33.25 31.19
C GLY A 198 -16.39 -34.51 31.04
N ALA A 199 -16.10 -35.39 30.08
CA ALA A 199 -16.96 -36.54 29.77
C ALA A 199 -16.53 -37.87 30.36
N GLU A 200 -15.44 -37.95 31.15
CA GLU A 200 -14.96 -39.22 31.75
C GLU A 200 -15.23 -39.41 33.25
N ALA A 201 -16.02 -38.55 33.91
CA ALA A 201 -16.30 -38.63 35.33
C ALA A 201 -17.79 -38.53 35.72
N ALA A 202 -18.73 -39.10 34.95
CA ALA A 202 -20.11 -39.25 35.42
C ALA A 202 -20.84 -40.43 34.78
N ALA A 203 -20.41 -41.62 35.08
CA ALA A 203 -21.23 -42.84 34.87
C ALA A 203 -21.31 -43.63 36.18
N ALA A 204 -22.27 -43.24 37.03
CA ALA A 204 -22.92 -44.16 38.02
C ALA A 204 -24.09 -43.49 38.70
N GLU A 205 -25.20 -44.28 38.74
CA GLU A 205 -26.42 -44.13 39.57
C GLU A 205 -27.35 -42.97 39.26
N GLY A 206 -28.57 -43.17 38.84
CA GLY A 206 -29.58 -44.11 39.22
C GLY A 206 -30.88 -43.37 39.31
N ASP A 207 -31.85 -43.86 38.59
CA ASP A 207 -33.29 -43.91 38.92
C ASP A 207 -34.24 -42.70 38.77
N LYS A 208 -35.30 -43.02 38.06
CA LYS A 208 -36.58 -42.34 37.77
C LYS A 208 -37.44 -42.09 39.03
N PRO A 209 -38.67 -41.50 39.02
CA PRO A 209 -39.42 -40.88 37.90
C PRO A 209 -40.34 -39.67 38.31
N ALA A 210 -40.95 -39.12 37.25
CA ALA A 210 -42.34 -38.64 37.15
C ALA A 210 -42.76 -37.24 37.67
N ALA A 211 -43.37 -36.57 36.81
CA ALA A 211 -44.73 -35.99 36.75
C ALA A 211 -44.85 -34.45 36.69
N GLU A 212 -45.43 -34.07 35.59
CA GLU A 212 -46.66 -33.28 35.42
C GLU A 212 -46.67 -31.77 35.70
N GLY A 213 -47.15 -31.10 34.70
CA GLY A 213 -48.09 -29.97 34.77
C GLY A 213 -47.41 -28.59 34.61
N ASP A 214 -47.84 -27.69 33.90
CA ASP A 214 -49.07 -27.32 33.19
C ASP A 214 -48.82 -25.97 32.48
N LYS A 215 -49.51 -25.78 31.40
CA LYS A 215 -49.88 -24.62 30.60
C LYS A 215 -49.90 -23.23 31.22
N LYS A 216 -49.57 -22.22 30.39
CA LYS A 216 -50.39 -21.08 29.88
C LYS A 216 -49.48 -20.06 29.25
N GLU A 217 -49.58 -19.78 27.95
CA GLU A 217 -50.54 -18.97 27.19
C GLU A 217 -50.59 -17.48 27.56
N GLY A 218 -50.42 -16.65 26.52
CA GLY A 218 -50.94 -15.30 26.37
C GLY A 218 -49.87 -14.24 26.31
N ASP A 219 -49.78 -13.37 25.44
CA ASP A 219 -50.56 -12.76 24.38
C ASP A 219 -49.92 -11.43 24.03
N ASP A 220 -49.77 -11.21 22.76
CA ASP A 220 -50.05 -10.03 21.96
C ASP A 220 -49.78 -8.61 22.51
N LYS A 221 -49.01 -7.84 21.75
CA LYS A 221 -49.42 -6.57 21.18
C LYS A 221 -48.32 -5.75 20.54
N LYS A 222 -48.33 -5.70 19.25
CA LYS A 222 -48.02 -4.51 18.42
C LYS A 222 -49.29 -3.60 18.49
N PRO A 223 -49.27 -2.28 18.28
CA PRO A 223 -48.81 -1.66 17.04
C PRO A 223 -48.30 -0.18 17.11
N ALA A 224 -47.70 0.21 16.03
CA ALA A 224 -47.92 1.38 15.16
C ALA A 224 -47.77 2.83 15.66
N ASP A 225 -46.96 3.54 14.96
CA ASP A 225 -47.34 4.61 14.01
C ASP A 225 -47.11 6.09 14.42
N LYS A 226 -46.66 6.81 13.41
CA LYS A 226 -46.75 8.28 13.16
C LYS A 226 -45.59 9.16 13.63
N LYS A 227 -44.99 9.93 12.86
CA LYS A 227 -45.30 10.82 11.73
C LYS A 227 -44.21 11.91 11.70
N ALA A 228 -43.67 12.17 10.57
CA ALA A 228 -43.03 13.47 10.25
C ALA A 228 -44.10 14.58 10.26
N PRO A 229 -43.77 15.86 10.38
CA PRO A 229 -43.39 16.62 9.22
C PRO A 229 -42.40 17.79 9.44
N GLU A 230 -41.64 18.16 8.38
CA GLU A 230 -41.65 19.42 7.65
C GLU A 230 -41.43 20.75 8.41
N GLU A 231 -40.53 21.47 7.97
CA GLU A 231 -40.44 22.70 7.20
C GLU A 231 -39.74 23.92 7.83
N LYS A 232 -38.96 24.56 6.99
CA LYS A 232 -38.62 25.99 6.90
C LYS A 232 -37.59 26.62 7.83
N LYS A 233 -36.48 27.01 7.34
CA LYS A 233 -36.19 28.32 6.68
C LYS A 233 -34.78 28.27 6.08
#